data_4a8f71053f22a1386cf0799cb669bf7e
#
_entry.id   4a8f71053f22a1386cf0799cb669bf7e
#
_cell.length_a   1.000
_cell.length_b   1.000
_cell.length_c   1.000
_cell.angle_alpha   90.00
_cell.angle_beta   90.00
_cell.angle_gamma   90.00
#
_symmetry.space_group_name_H-M   'P 1'
#
loop_
_entity.id
_entity.type
_entity.pdbx_description
1 polymer ?
#
loop_
_entity_poly.entity_id
_entity_poly.type
_entity_poly.pdbx_seq_one_letter_code
_entity_poly.pdbx_strand_id
1 'polypeptide(L)'
;VWSADRDFSRVQFEKMCDLADKYGMKLNLEFVPFSNIPGLTEALAWMDLMDRPNVQVLVDTLHAHRVKVTPEQLREVAAERFGFVHLCDGPAFIPPVDHPDMVGVARGGRLYVGEGGIDLAGMLKNIPDPPYYSIELPNAAEVAIRGKLEHARRCLETAKTFFAAHQI
;
A
#
# COMPACT_ATOMS: atom_id res chain seq x y z
N VAL A 1 -9.79 -4.85 9.69
CA VAL A 1 -10.40 -5.18 10.99
C VAL A 1 -9.52 -4.60 12.09
N TRP A 2 -10.00 -3.51 12.75
CA TRP A 2 -9.23 -2.70 13.70
C TRP A 2 -9.55 -3.11 15.15
N SER A 3 -9.47 -4.38 15.47
CA SER A 3 -9.63 -4.83 16.85
C SER A 3 -8.29 -5.15 17.49
N ALA A 4 -8.09 -4.72 18.74
CA ALA A 4 -6.98 -5.18 19.57
C ALA A 4 -7.12 -6.67 19.92
N ASP A 5 -8.32 -7.22 19.83
CA ASP A 5 -8.59 -8.65 20.00
C ASP A 5 -8.20 -9.40 18.72
N ARG A 6 -7.11 -10.13 18.81
CA ARG A 6 -6.54 -10.88 17.67
C ARG A 6 -7.42 -12.06 17.25
N ASP A 7 -8.05 -12.74 18.19
CA ASP A 7 -8.92 -13.87 17.89
C ASP A 7 -10.20 -13.41 17.21
N PHE A 8 -10.81 -12.32 17.69
CA PHE A 8 -11.94 -11.69 17.03
C PHE A 8 -11.56 -11.28 15.58
N SER A 9 -10.42 -10.62 15.40
CA SER A 9 -9.95 -10.20 14.08
C SER A 9 -9.76 -11.38 13.14
N ARG A 10 -9.19 -12.48 13.62
CA ARG A 10 -9.02 -13.73 12.86
C ARG A 10 -10.36 -14.29 12.40
N VAL A 11 -11.31 -14.44 13.31
CA VAL A 11 -12.65 -14.98 12.99
C VAL A 11 -13.38 -14.10 11.96
N GLN A 12 -13.28 -12.77 12.08
CA GLN A 12 -13.92 -11.88 11.10
C GLN A 12 -13.22 -11.94 9.74
N PHE A 13 -11.90 -12.05 9.73
CA PHE A 13 -11.13 -12.16 8.49
C PHE A 13 -11.45 -13.48 7.75
N GLU A 14 -11.54 -14.61 8.47
CA GLU A 14 -11.99 -15.89 7.92
C GLU A 14 -13.36 -15.79 7.25
N LYS A 15 -14.32 -15.16 7.90
CA LYS A 15 -15.66 -14.91 7.31
C LYS A 15 -15.59 -14.04 6.05
N MET A 16 -14.72 -13.05 6.02
CA MET A 16 -14.51 -12.23 4.84
C MET A 16 -13.89 -13.07 3.70
N CYS A 17 -12.94 -13.96 4.01
CA CYS A 17 -12.35 -14.87 3.02
C CYS A 17 -13.43 -15.79 2.41
N ASP A 18 -14.27 -16.39 3.24
CA ASP A 18 -15.37 -17.28 2.80
C ASP A 18 -16.38 -16.52 1.92
N LEU A 19 -16.69 -15.28 2.30
CA LEU A 19 -17.60 -14.45 1.52
C LEU A 19 -16.99 -14.04 0.18
N ALA A 20 -15.74 -13.62 0.17
CA ALA A 20 -15.02 -13.26 -1.04
C ALA A 20 -14.89 -14.45 -2.01
N ASP A 21 -14.54 -15.62 -1.49
CA ASP A 21 -14.43 -16.85 -2.27
C ASP A 21 -15.74 -17.22 -2.97
N LYS A 22 -16.85 -17.09 -2.27
CA LYS A 22 -18.20 -17.32 -2.82
C LYS A 22 -18.51 -16.49 -4.07
N TYR A 23 -17.87 -15.32 -4.20
CA TYR A 23 -18.05 -14.42 -5.35
C TYR A 23 -16.83 -14.41 -6.28
N GLY A 24 -15.88 -15.33 -6.13
CA GLY A 24 -14.65 -15.37 -6.92
C GLY A 24 -13.75 -14.15 -6.72
N MET A 25 -13.83 -13.51 -5.55
CA MET A 25 -13.05 -12.32 -5.21
C MET A 25 -11.83 -12.68 -4.37
N LYS A 26 -10.78 -11.87 -4.50
CA LYS A 26 -9.61 -11.92 -3.63
C LYS A 26 -9.67 -10.80 -2.59
N LEU A 27 -9.15 -11.07 -1.40
CA LEU A 27 -8.92 -10.07 -0.36
C LEU A 27 -7.48 -9.60 -0.45
N ASN A 28 -7.28 -8.29 -0.36
CA ASN A 28 -5.96 -7.68 -0.32
C ASN A 28 -5.71 -7.12 1.08
N LEU A 29 -4.72 -7.67 1.76
CA LEU A 29 -4.31 -7.27 3.11
C LEU A 29 -3.28 -6.17 3.02
N GLU A 30 -3.65 -4.96 3.40
CA GLU A 30 -2.76 -3.83 3.50
C GLU A 30 -2.12 -3.76 4.90
N PHE A 31 -0.80 -3.67 4.95
CA PHE A 31 -0.10 -3.33 6.19
C PHE A 31 0.03 -1.81 6.33
N VAL A 32 -0.17 -1.33 7.57
CA VAL A 32 -0.22 0.10 7.87
C VAL A 32 0.57 0.36 9.16
N PRO A 33 1.59 1.23 9.18
CA PRO A 33 2.52 1.43 10.31
C PRO A 33 1.88 1.64 11.68
N PHE A 34 0.71 2.24 11.71
CA PHE A 34 -0.05 2.55 12.92
C PHE A 34 -1.25 1.60 13.14
N SER A 35 -1.16 0.37 12.63
CA SER A 35 -2.17 -0.68 12.80
C SER A 35 -1.60 -1.90 13.52
N ASN A 36 -2.46 -2.91 13.74
CA ASN A 36 -2.05 -4.20 14.33
C ASN A 36 -1.29 -5.11 13.32
N ILE A 37 -1.20 -4.69 12.06
CA ILE A 37 -0.37 -5.31 11.02
C ILE A 37 0.52 -4.19 10.46
N PRO A 38 1.60 -3.84 11.19
CA PRO A 38 2.35 -2.63 10.89
C PRO A 38 3.26 -2.75 9.66
N GLY A 39 3.65 -3.95 9.25
CA GLY A 39 4.63 -4.15 8.20
C GLY A 39 4.40 -5.38 7.33
N LEU A 40 5.26 -5.54 6.31
CA LEU A 40 5.21 -6.64 5.35
C LEU A 40 5.34 -8.00 6.05
N THR A 41 6.27 -8.14 6.99
CA THR A 41 6.51 -9.40 7.72
C THR A 41 5.26 -9.84 8.49
N GLU A 42 4.60 -8.91 9.18
CA GLU A 42 3.37 -9.19 9.92
C GLU A 42 2.20 -9.54 9.00
N ALA A 43 2.12 -8.87 7.83
CA ALA A 43 1.10 -9.17 6.83
C ALA A 43 1.28 -10.58 6.26
N LEU A 44 2.50 -10.95 5.90
CA LEU A 44 2.82 -12.30 5.40
C LEU A 44 2.56 -13.37 6.47
N ALA A 45 2.95 -13.13 7.71
CA ALA A 45 2.68 -14.04 8.84
C ALA A 45 1.17 -14.20 9.10
N TRP A 46 0.39 -13.13 8.92
CA TRP A 46 -1.06 -13.19 9.02
C TRP A 46 -1.68 -14.01 7.89
N MET A 47 -1.19 -13.84 6.65
CA MET A 47 -1.63 -14.65 5.51
C MET A 47 -1.31 -16.14 5.71
N ASP A 48 -0.11 -16.46 6.23
CA ASP A 48 0.28 -17.84 6.54
C ASP A 48 -0.61 -18.46 7.62
N LEU A 49 -0.96 -17.67 8.66
CA LEU A 49 -1.89 -18.10 9.71
C LEU A 49 -3.28 -18.38 9.17
N MET A 50 -3.76 -17.58 8.20
CA MET A 50 -5.09 -17.75 7.60
C MET A 50 -5.14 -18.93 6.63
N ASP A 51 -4.03 -19.26 5.99
CA ASP A 51 -3.92 -20.34 4.99
C ASP A 51 -5.06 -20.31 3.95
N ARG A 52 -5.26 -19.14 3.35
CA ARG A 52 -6.35 -18.89 2.39
C ARG A 52 -5.80 -18.49 1.03
N PRO A 53 -6.13 -19.24 -0.05
CA PRO A 53 -5.61 -18.96 -1.40
C PRO A 53 -6.18 -17.67 -2.03
N ASN A 54 -7.28 -17.15 -1.49
CA ASN A 54 -7.90 -15.92 -1.95
C ASN A 54 -7.46 -14.68 -1.19
N VAL A 55 -6.34 -14.74 -0.42
CA VAL A 55 -5.74 -13.60 0.28
C VAL A 55 -4.41 -13.25 -0.36
N GLN A 56 -4.22 -11.96 -0.63
CA GLN A 56 -2.98 -11.40 -1.17
C GLN A 56 -2.54 -10.20 -0.34
N VAL A 57 -1.25 -9.85 -0.36
CA VAL A 57 -0.75 -8.63 0.26
C VAL A 57 -0.91 -7.46 -0.71
N LEU A 58 -1.41 -6.34 -0.19
CA LEU A 58 -1.41 -5.05 -0.85
C LEU A 58 -0.21 -4.24 -0.35
N VAL A 59 0.58 -3.70 -1.27
CA VAL A 59 1.69 -2.83 -0.95
C VAL A 59 1.31 -1.38 -1.25
N ASP A 60 1.15 -0.58 -0.21
CA ASP A 60 1.09 0.88 -0.32
C ASP A 60 2.51 1.44 -0.24
N THR A 61 2.92 2.21 -1.23
CA THR A 61 4.31 2.71 -1.34
C THR A 61 4.71 3.62 -0.17
N LEU A 62 3.78 4.43 0.36
CA LEU A 62 4.04 5.25 1.54
C LEU A 62 4.19 4.40 2.80
N HIS A 63 3.32 3.41 2.98
CA HIS A 63 3.38 2.54 4.15
C HIS A 63 4.63 1.65 4.13
N ALA A 64 4.97 1.09 2.97
CA ALA A 64 6.20 0.32 2.78
C ALA A 64 7.45 1.15 3.09
N HIS A 65 7.54 2.38 2.58
CA HIS A 65 8.63 3.32 2.89
C HIS A 65 8.74 3.57 4.40
N ARG A 66 7.62 3.81 5.06
CA ARG A 66 7.59 4.16 6.49
C ARG A 66 8.01 3.05 7.43
N VAL A 67 7.80 1.80 7.06
CA VAL A 67 8.29 0.64 7.80
C VAL A 67 9.60 0.09 7.24
N LYS A 68 10.22 0.83 6.29
CA LYS A 68 11.53 0.52 5.69
C LYS A 68 11.57 -0.85 5.02
N VAL A 69 10.51 -1.21 4.32
CA VAL A 69 10.54 -2.41 3.46
C VAL A 69 11.61 -2.21 2.40
N THR A 70 12.52 -3.18 2.29
CA THR A 70 13.60 -3.11 1.30
C THR A 70 13.21 -3.79 -0.02
N PRO A 71 13.87 -3.42 -1.14
CA PRO A 71 13.69 -4.12 -2.41
C PRO A 71 13.92 -5.65 -2.32
N GLU A 72 14.88 -6.06 -1.50
CA GLU A 72 15.20 -7.48 -1.27
C GLU A 72 14.02 -8.21 -0.61
N GLN A 73 13.41 -7.62 0.42
CA GLN A 73 12.24 -8.18 1.08
C GLN A 73 11.06 -8.35 0.11
N LEU A 74 10.85 -7.39 -0.80
CA LEU A 74 9.81 -7.50 -1.82
C LEU A 74 10.10 -8.62 -2.81
N ARG A 75 11.33 -8.78 -3.24
CA ARG A 75 11.77 -9.82 -4.18
C ARG A 75 11.64 -11.24 -3.62
N GLU A 76 11.75 -11.41 -2.31
CA GLU A 76 11.63 -12.70 -1.62
C GLU A 76 10.17 -13.17 -1.50
N VAL A 77 9.19 -12.31 -1.72
CA VAL A 77 7.78 -12.68 -1.68
C VAL A 77 7.36 -13.32 -3.01
N ALA A 78 6.77 -14.50 -2.94
CA ALA A 78 6.28 -15.19 -4.14
C ALA A 78 5.23 -14.35 -4.90
N ALA A 79 5.30 -14.34 -6.22
CA ALA A 79 4.50 -13.45 -7.08
C ALA A 79 2.99 -13.59 -6.84
N GLU A 80 2.50 -14.80 -6.65
CA GLU A 80 1.09 -15.10 -6.42
C GLU A 80 0.54 -14.55 -5.10
N ARG A 81 1.42 -14.18 -4.17
CA ARG A 81 1.05 -13.56 -2.90
C ARG A 81 0.81 -12.06 -3.00
N PHE A 82 1.27 -11.42 -4.07
CA PHE A 82 0.98 -10.02 -4.30
C PHE A 82 -0.41 -9.82 -4.91
N GLY A 83 -1.13 -8.85 -4.36
CA GLY A 83 -2.32 -8.30 -4.97
C GLY A 83 -1.95 -7.14 -5.89
N PHE A 84 -2.44 -5.96 -5.56
CA PHE A 84 -2.10 -4.74 -6.31
C PHE A 84 -1.30 -3.76 -5.44
N VAL A 85 -0.82 -2.70 -6.06
CA VAL A 85 -0.05 -1.65 -5.41
C VAL A 85 -0.89 -0.39 -5.27
N HIS A 86 -0.97 0.17 -4.06
CA HIS A 86 -1.36 1.56 -3.87
C HIS A 86 -0.17 2.48 -4.14
N LEU A 87 -0.30 3.32 -5.15
CA LEU A 87 0.78 4.14 -5.67
C LEU A 87 0.61 5.60 -5.26
N CYS A 88 1.59 6.12 -4.56
CA CYS A 88 1.82 7.53 -4.31
C CYS A 88 3.30 7.78 -4.02
N ASP A 89 3.68 9.03 -3.86
CA ASP A 89 4.95 9.42 -3.27
C ASP A 89 4.72 10.10 -1.91
N GLY A 90 5.77 10.41 -1.21
CA GLY A 90 5.73 11.03 0.09
C GLY A 90 7.06 11.66 0.49
N PRO A 91 7.11 12.39 1.63
CA PRO A 91 8.36 12.91 2.15
C PRO A 91 9.36 11.79 2.43
N ALA A 92 10.67 12.05 2.14
CA ALA A 92 11.75 11.12 2.49
C ALA A 92 11.88 10.88 4.00
N PHE A 93 11.48 11.86 4.80
CA PHE A 93 11.50 11.75 6.25
C PHE A 93 10.49 10.72 6.75
N ILE A 94 10.95 9.77 7.54
CA ILE A 94 10.13 8.76 8.20
C ILE A 94 9.91 9.22 9.65
N PRO A 95 8.71 9.70 9.99
CA PRO A 95 8.42 10.12 11.34
C PRO A 95 8.32 8.94 12.32
N PRO A 96 8.51 9.13 13.63
CA PRO A 96 8.12 8.15 14.64
C PRO A 96 6.65 7.77 14.53
N VAL A 97 6.29 6.57 14.98
CA VAL A 97 4.92 6.03 14.78
C VAL A 97 3.83 6.86 15.48
N ASP A 98 4.17 7.52 16.57
CA ASP A 98 3.30 8.41 17.36
C ASP A 98 3.32 9.87 16.88
N HIS A 99 4.14 10.20 15.88
CA HIS A 99 4.20 11.55 15.33
C HIS A 99 2.94 11.87 14.51
N PRO A 100 2.36 13.09 14.62
CA PRO A 100 1.15 13.46 13.87
C PRO A 100 1.25 13.24 12.35
N ASP A 101 2.42 13.46 11.76
CA ASP A 101 2.64 13.27 10.32
C ASP A 101 2.56 11.81 9.87
N MET A 102 2.69 10.86 10.80
CA MET A 102 2.52 9.44 10.46
C MET A 102 1.12 9.17 9.90
N VAL A 103 0.11 9.75 10.50
CA VAL A 103 -1.29 9.66 10.04
C VAL A 103 -1.65 10.82 9.11
N GLY A 104 -1.19 12.04 9.42
CA GLY A 104 -1.54 13.26 8.69
C GLY A 104 -1.18 13.18 7.20
N VAL A 105 0.05 12.80 6.89
CA VAL A 105 0.49 12.63 5.49
C VAL A 105 -0.26 11.49 4.80
N ALA A 106 -0.49 10.37 5.47
CA ALA A 106 -1.21 9.24 4.89
C ALA A 106 -2.65 9.62 4.47
N ARG A 107 -3.29 10.50 5.23
CA ARG A 107 -4.69 10.92 5.01
C ARG A 107 -4.89 12.15 4.14
N GLY A 108 -3.87 12.99 3.95
CA GLY A 108 -4.09 14.25 3.25
C GLY A 108 -2.85 14.98 2.75
N GLY A 109 -1.67 14.39 2.85
CA GLY A 109 -0.39 15.01 2.48
C GLY A 109 0.50 14.13 1.60
N ARG A 110 -0.05 13.13 0.91
CA ARG A 110 0.71 12.34 -0.06
C ARG A 110 1.13 13.19 -1.24
N LEU A 111 2.25 12.84 -1.88
CA LEU A 111 2.83 13.60 -2.98
C LEU A 111 2.59 12.89 -4.32
N TYR A 112 2.65 13.64 -5.40
CA TYR A 112 2.59 13.08 -6.74
C TYR A 112 3.79 12.18 -7.01
N VAL A 113 3.57 11.13 -7.77
CA VAL A 113 4.58 10.11 -8.09
C VAL A 113 5.80 10.76 -8.75
N GLY A 114 6.98 10.59 -8.14
CA GLY A 114 8.24 11.21 -8.55
C GLY A 114 8.48 12.63 -8.03
N GLU A 115 7.59 13.19 -7.21
CA GLU A 115 7.74 14.50 -6.61
C GLU A 115 8.10 14.44 -5.11
N GLY A 116 8.26 13.24 -4.55
CA GLY A 116 8.63 13.01 -3.16
C GLY A 116 10.04 12.45 -3.00
N GLY A 117 10.24 11.70 -1.94
CA GLY A 117 11.54 11.13 -1.61
C GLY A 117 11.49 9.63 -1.29
N ILE A 118 10.43 8.94 -1.71
CA ILE A 118 10.35 7.48 -1.62
C ILE A 118 11.16 6.86 -2.76
N ASP A 119 11.96 5.82 -2.49
CA ASP A 119 12.59 5.03 -3.56
C ASP A 119 11.56 4.15 -4.29
N LEU A 120 10.68 4.81 -5.04
CA LEU A 120 9.64 4.14 -5.80
C LEU A 120 10.22 3.19 -6.86
N ALA A 121 11.28 3.59 -7.54
CA ALA A 121 11.88 2.76 -8.59
C ALA A 121 12.47 1.47 -8.01
N GLY A 122 13.17 1.56 -6.86
CA GLY A 122 13.68 0.41 -6.16
C GLY A 122 12.57 -0.54 -5.67
N MET A 123 11.48 0.01 -5.13
CA MET A 123 10.35 -0.81 -4.71
C MET A 123 9.64 -1.49 -5.88
N LEU A 124 9.20 -0.70 -6.88
CA LEU A 124 8.31 -1.18 -7.94
C LEU A 124 8.99 -2.21 -8.85
N LYS A 125 10.30 -2.09 -9.10
CA LYS A 125 11.06 -3.09 -9.87
C LYS A 125 11.25 -4.43 -9.15
N ASN A 126 10.94 -4.48 -7.86
CA ASN A 126 11.10 -5.69 -7.05
C ASN A 126 9.75 -6.28 -6.56
N ILE A 127 8.64 -5.70 -6.99
CA ILE A 127 7.31 -6.31 -6.86
C ILE A 127 7.02 -7.04 -8.17
N PRO A 128 6.90 -8.39 -8.17
CA PRO A 128 6.66 -9.14 -9.39
C PRO A 128 5.28 -8.81 -9.96
N ASP A 129 5.24 -8.29 -11.19
CA ASP A 129 4.09 -8.07 -12.06
C ASP A 129 2.73 -7.91 -11.37
N PRO A 130 2.51 -6.83 -10.58
CA PRO A 130 1.21 -6.64 -9.95
C PRO A 130 0.14 -6.48 -11.03
N PRO A 131 -1.09 -6.99 -10.81
CA PRO A 131 -2.14 -6.96 -11.83
C PRO A 131 -2.52 -5.54 -12.22
N TYR A 132 -2.36 -4.57 -11.34
CA TYR A 132 -2.55 -3.14 -11.60
C TYR A 132 -1.93 -2.28 -10.50
N TYR A 133 -1.76 -1.00 -10.83
CA TYR A 133 -1.41 0.05 -9.86
C TYR A 133 -2.65 0.92 -9.62
N SER A 134 -3.04 1.06 -8.37
CA SER A 134 -4.13 1.95 -7.96
C SER A 134 -3.54 3.21 -7.34
N ILE A 135 -3.79 4.38 -7.93
CA ILE A 135 -3.28 5.64 -7.36
C ILE A 135 -4.09 5.96 -6.10
N GLU A 136 -3.43 5.99 -4.95
CA GLU A 136 -3.99 6.41 -3.68
C GLU A 136 -3.25 7.64 -3.16
N LEU A 137 -3.72 8.83 -3.56
CA LEU A 137 -3.03 10.10 -3.33
C LEU A 137 -3.96 11.17 -2.76
N PRO A 138 -4.45 11.01 -1.51
CA PRO A 138 -5.16 12.08 -0.83
C PRO A 138 -4.20 13.24 -0.53
N ASN A 139 -4.49 14.41 -1.13
CA ASN A 139 -3.77 15.66 -0.89
C ASN A 139 -4.76 16.82 -0.85
N ALA A 140 -5.13 17.22 0.36
CA ALA A 140 -6.14 18.24 0.57
C ALA A 140 -5.71 19.63 0.04
N ALA A 141 -4.43 19.96 0.16
CA ALA A 141 -3.90 21.24 -0.33
C ALA A 141 -3.96 21.33 -1.86
N GLU A 142 -3.53 20.27 -2.56
CA GLU A 142 -3.57 20.23 -4.02
C GLU A 142 -5.01 20.24 -4.54
N VAL A 143 -5.93 19.55 -3.88
CA VAL A 143 -7.36 19.58 -4.21
C VAL A 143 -7.94 21.00 -4.03
N ALA A 144 -7.55 21.70 -2.97
CA ALA A 144 -7.99 23.07 -2.74
C ALA A 144 -7.48 24.06 -3.82
N ILE A 145 -6.24 23.86 -4.29
CA ILE A 145 -5.60 24.73 -5.29
C ILE A 145 -6.13 24.43 -6.70
N ARG A 146 -6.23 23.15 -7.08
CA ARG A 146 -6.47 22.71 -8.48
C ARG A 146 -7.90 22.24 -8.74
N GLY A 147 -8.64 21.90 -7.70
CA GLY A 147 -9.91 21.16 -7.82
C GLY A 147 -9.69 19.66 -8.03
N LYS A 148 -10.73 18.88 -7.76
CA LYS A 148 -10.66 17.41 -7.75
C LYS A 148 -10.28 16.80 -9.12
N LEU A 149 -10.84 17.33 -10.21
CA LEU A 149 -10.62 16.80 -11.54
C LEU A 149 -9.17 16.99 -12.00
N GLU A 150 -8.62 18.18 -11.81
CA GLU A 150 -7.25 18.47 -12.20
C GLU A 150 -6.23 17.74 -11.29
N HIS A 151 -6.54 17.63 -10.01
CA HIS A 151 -5.76 16.80 -9.11
C HIS A 151 -5.71 15.32 -9.59
N ALA A 152 -6.86 14.73 -9.91
CA ALA A 152 -6.90 13.36 -10.42
C ALA A 152 -6.16 13.18 -11.75
N ARG A 153 -6.28 14.17 -12.68
CA ARG A 153 -5.51 14.14 -13.94
C ARG A 153 -4.01 14.16 -13.68
N ARG A 154 -3.54 15.06 -12.82
CA ARG A 154 -2.12 15.15 -12.46
C ARG A 154 -1.60 13.89 -11.79
N CYS A 155 -2.38 13.26 -10.90
CA CYS A 155 -2.03 11.97 -10.33
C CYS A 155 -1.70 10.93 -11.40
N LEU A 156 -2.53 10.83 -12.43
CA LEU A 156 -2.32 9.88 -13.51
C LEU A 156 -1.13 10.27 -14.41
N GLU A 157 -0.98 11.54 -14.74
CA GLU A 157 0.10 12.05 -15.60
C GLU A 157 1.48 11.85 -14.96
N THR A 158 1.64 12.19 -13.68
CA THR A 158 2.89 11.99 -12.96
C THR A 158 3.26 10.51 -12.84
N ALA A 159 2.30 9.65 -12.55
CA ALA A 159 2.53 8.21 -12.51
C ALA A 159 3.00 7.66 -13.88
N LYS A 160 2.32 8.01 -14.98
CA LYS A 160 2.72 7.61 -16.33
C LYS A 160 4.12 8.12 -16.70
N THR A 161 4.42 9.37 -16.38
CA THR A 161 5.74 9.97 -16.65
C THR A 161 6.83 9.23 -15.88
N PHE A 162 6.59 8.92 -14.62
CA PHE A 162 7.51 8.17 -13.77
C PHE A 162 7.77 6.76 -14.33
N PHE A 163 6.73 6.03 -14.68
CA PHE A 163 6.85 4.68 -15.23
C PHE A 163 7.64 4.67 -16.55
N ALA A 164 7.35 5.60 -17.46
CA ALA A 164 8.08 5.73 -18.70
C ALA A 164 9.57 6.04 -18.48
N ALA A 165 9.89 6.93 -17.53
CA ALA A 165 11.27 7.31 -17.22
C ALA A 165 12.08 6.17 -16.57
N HIS A 166 11.44 5.27 -15.84
CA HIS A 166 12.10 4.20 -15.09
C HIS A 166 11.93 2.81 -15.70
N GLN A 167 11.21 2.71 -16.83
CA GLN A 167 10.93 1.43 -17.52
C GLN A 167 10.23 0.41 -16.59
N ILE A 168 9.17 0.88 -15.94
CA ILE A 168 8.29 0.10 -15.06
C ILE A 168 6.97 -0.16 -15.78
#